data_2617f729b21a7fa3c67e90ca5198db2c
#
_entry.id   2617f729b21a7fa3c67e90ca5198db2c
#
_cell.length_a   1.000
_cell.length_b   1.000
_cell.length_c   1.000
_cell.angle_alpha   90.00
_cell.angle_beta   90.00
_cell.angle_gamma   90.00
#
_symmetry.space_group_name_H-M   'P 1'
#
loop_
_entity.id
_entity.type
_entity.pdbx_description
1 polymer ?
#
loop_
_entity_poly.entity_id
_entity_poly.type
_entity_poly.pdbx_seq_one_letter_code
_entity_poly.pdbx_strand_id
1 'polypeptide(L)'
;MKKAALGLGSLLCIALPLHALAQSSTVTIYGLIDEGATYVNNVGGSRLNKLDDSVSQGNRLGFRGREDLGDGLEAVFTLEQGFSTDTGAFRQGGIAWGRSAYVGLAHSAYGQLTLGRQYDQMTGALIRFHPGFYGGIYGFTPGDADRVSGAWLNNQATYASPVIGGFKFNAQVSAAEDGSSTTNAGRAESASVTYSNGPFNAGAAMTQIRGYTVRPGASYGVSQFLGAAVGPATAIVLPKYSTQGVGAGYTFGATTLSGLYTRSSFENSAGRSEAMTALGASVTYKFDEPLVLAAGVQRAKLEGSAWTTFNAVADYYLSKRTDIYVSVNSQRASGAGTVAVLVTNGPSSTDTQTALRAGIRHRF
;
A
#
# COMPACT_ATOMS: atom_id res chain seq x y z
N MET A 1 69.58 -29.42 -7.93
CA MET A 1 69.21 -28.49 -6.84
C MET A 1 69.24 -27.07 -7.43
N LYS A 2 68.06 -26.49 -7.78
CA LYS A 2 67.92 -25.08 -8.15
C LYS A 2 66.75 -24.50 -7.35
N LYS A 3 67.06 -23.55 -6.47
CA LYS A 3 66.10 -22.81 -5.61
C LYS A 3 65.44 -21.76 -6.47
N ALA A 4 64.12 -21.79 -6.53
CA ALA A 4 63.34 -20.70 -7.10
C ALA A 4 62.98 -19.72 -5.96
N ALA A 5 63.33 -18.44 -6.17
CA ALA A 5 62.97 -17.33 -5.28
C ALA A 5 61.60 -16.78 -5.70
N LEU A 6 60.61 -16.80 -4.79
CA LEU A 6 59.36 -16.08 -4.94
C LEU A 6 59.60 -14.60 -4.58
N GLY A 7 59.40 -13.73 -5.54
CA GLY A 7 59.35 -12.28 -5.30
C GLY A 7 57.99 -11.86 -4.77
N LEU A 8 57.96 -11.29 -3.56
CA LEU A 8 56.79 -10.60 -2.99
C LEU A 8 56.64 -9.24 -3.67
N GLY A 9 55.60 -9.11 -4.48
CA GLY A 9 55.19 -7.81 -5.03
C GLY A 9 54.43 -7.00 -3.98
N SER A 10 54.99 -5.93 -3.49
CA SER A 10 54.36 -4.98 -2.60
C SER A 10 53.30 -4.18 -3.32
N LEU A 11 52.03 -4.45 -3.03
CA LEU A 11 50.91 -3.57 -3.43
C LEU A 11 50.98 -2.26 -2.66
N LEU A 12 51.40 -1.20 -3.34
CA LEU A 12 51.41 0.17 -2.84
C LEU A 12 49.96 0.69 -2.83
N CYS A 13 49.24 0.62 -1.68
CA CYS A 13 47.99 1.31 -1.49
C CYS A 13 48.24 2.82 -1.49
N ILE A 14 47.97 3.50 -2.60
CA ILE A 14 47.93 4.96 -2.67
C ILE A 14 46.66 5.39 -1.91
N ALA A 15 46.81 5.79 -0.64
CA ALA A 15 45.78 6.47 0.11
C ALA A 15 45.66 7.90 -0.45
N LEU A 16 44.75 8.13 -1.37
CA LEU A 16 44.32 9.47 -1.74
C LEU A 16 43.69 10.12 -0.50
N PRO A 17 44.07 11.36 -0.10
CA PRO A 17 43.37 12.07 0.95
C PRO A 17 41.94 12.36 0.44
N LEU A 18 40.95 11.62 0.94
CA LEU A 18 39.55 11.99 0.86
C LEU A 18 39.41 13.30 1.63
N HIS A 19 39.35 14.41 0.92
CA HIS A 19 38.90 15.67 1.52
C HIS A 19 37.47 15.42 1.99
N ALA A 20 37.30 15.25 3.29
CA ALA A 20 36.00 15.28 3.95
C ALA A 20 35.47 16.72 3.84
N LEU A 21 34.90 17.08 2.69
CA LEU A 21 34.01 18.22 2.64
C LEU A 21 32.89 17.87 3.64
N ALA A 22 32.55 18.83 4.49
CA ALA A 22 31.42 18.65 5.41
C ALA A 22 30.14 18.41 4.59
N GLN A 23 29.90 17.14 4.27
CA GLN A 23 28.71 16.71 3.54
C GLN A 23 27.51 16.94 4.44
N SER A 24 26.50 17.66 3.95
CA SER A 24 25.28 17.87 4.68
C SER A 24 24.49 16.55 4.69
N SER A 25 24.55 15.83 5.81
CA SER A 25 23.71 14.67 6.04
C SER A 25 22.55 15.06 6.94
N THR A 26 21.34 14.63 6.57
CA THR A 26 20.13 14.87 7.37
C THR A 26 19.45 13.55 7.68
N VAL A 27 19.09 13.37 8.95
CA VAL A 27 18.20 12.29 9.37
C VAL A 27 16.95 12.90 9.97
N THR A 28 15.80 12.57 9.39
CA THR A 28 14.49 13.01 9.87
C THR A 28 13.81 11.87 10.57
N ILE A 29 13.37 12.09 11.80
CA ILE A 29 12.43 11.22 12.52
C ILE A 29 11.03 11.72 12.20
N TYR A 30 10.13 10.81 11.84
CA TYR A 30 8.74 11.14 11.56
C TYR A 30 7.83 10.01 11.99
N GLY A 31 6.56 10.33 12.17
CA GLY A 31 5.59 9.32 12.51
C GLY A 31 4.14 9.79 12.45
N LEU A 32 3.28 8.85 12.73
CA LEU A 32 1.84 9.07 12.77
C LEU A 32 1.22 8.06 13.74
N ILE A 33 0.29 8.55 14.54
CA ILE A 33 -0.59 7.75 15.40
C ILE A 33 -2.03 8.06 15.02
N ASP A 34 -2.82 7.02 14.77
CA ASP A 34 -4.25 7.05 14.47
C ASP A 34 -4.94 6.04 15.39
N GLU A 35 -5.77 6.53 16.32
CA GLU A 35 -6.47 5.72 17.29
C GLU A 35 -7.94 6.15 17.34
N GLY A 36 -8.87 5.21 17.64
CA GLY A 36 -10.27 5.58 17.78
C GLY A 36 -11.21 4.45 18.16
N ALA A 37 -12.44 4.84 18.49
CA ALA A 37 -13.52 3.93 18.80
C ALA A 37 -14.28 3.54 17.53
N THR A 38 -14.47 2.25 17.32
CA THR A 38 -15.19 1.68 16.18
C THR A 38 -16.35 0.81 16.65
N TYR A 39 -17.51 1.01 16.03
CA TYR A 39 -18.66 0.13 16.09
C TYR A 39 -18.86 -0.55 14.75
N VAL A 40 -19.00 -1.88 14.73
CA VAL A 40 -19.38 -2.66 13.54
C VAL A 40 -20.67 -3.42 13.85
N ASN A 41 -21.67 -3.27 12.98
CA ASN A 41 -23.01 -3.82 13.25
C ASN A 41 -23.08 -5.34 13.15
N ASN A 42 -22.18 -5.98 12.37
CA ASN A 42 -22.23 -7.43 12.12
C ASN A 42 -20.85 -7.98 11.76
N VAL A 43 -20.26 -8.76 12.64
CA VAL A 43 -19.06 -9.58 12.39
C VAL A 43 -19.39 -11.00 12.80
N GLY A 44 -19.58 -11.89 11.83
CA GLY A 44 -19.99 -13.28 12.10
C GLY A 44 -21.33 -13.44 12.83
N GLY A 45 -22.24 -12.46 12.73
CA GLY A 45 -23.55 -12.45 13.42
C GLY A 45 -23.60 -11.60 14.71
N SER A 46 -22.49 -11.06 15.16
CA SER A 46 -22.41 -10.27 16.39
C SER A 46 -22.03 -8.81 16.11
N ARG A 47 -22.47 -7.92 16.99
CA ARG A 47 -21.98 -6.53 17.02
C ARG A 47 -20.60 -6.51 17.62
N LEU A 48 -19.73 -5.64 17.11
CA LEU A 48 -18.38 -5.43 17.62
C LEU A 48 -18.19 -3.96 18.00
N ASN A 49 -17.81 -3.73 19.26
CA ASN A 49 -17.30 -2.44 19.74
C ASN A 49 -15.83 -2.64 20.08
N LYS A 50 -14.97 -1.78 19.58
CA LYS A 50 -13.53 -1.89 19.84
C LYS A 50 -12.89 -0.50 19.85
N LEU A 51 -11.80 -0.38 20.59
CA LEU A 51 -10.77 0.59 20.27
C LEU A 51 -9.88 -0.07 19.23
N ASP A 52 -9.51 0.63 18.20
CA ASP A 52 -8.58 0.13 17.20
C ASP A 52 -7.80 1.26 16.55
N ASP A 53 -6.65 0.90 16.09
CA ASP A 53 -5.69 1.82 15.52
C ASP A 53 -5.54 1.66 14.01
N SER A 54 -4.84 2.60 13.38
CA SER A 54 -4.39 2.47 11.98
C SER A 54 -5.52 2.39 10.95
N VAL A 55 -6.71 2.88 11.26
CA VAL A 55 -7.89 2.76 10.39
C VAL A 55 -7.90 3.85 9.32
N SER A 56 -7.81 5.14 9.71
CA SER A 56 -7.74 6.23 8.74
C SER A 56 -6.36 6.28 8.08
N GLN A 57 -5.30 6.10 8.87
CA GLN A 57 -3.93 5.94 8.36
C GLN A 57 -3.13 4.99 9.25
N GLY A 58 -2.31 4.12 8.64
CA GLY A 58 -1.48 3.17 9.39
C GLY A 58 -0.47 3.86 10.31
N ASN A 59 -0.49 3.51 11.60
CA ASN A 59 0.50 3.95 12.59
C ASN A 59 1.91 3.62 12.14
N ARG A 60 2.82 4.56 12.33
CA ARG A 60 4.21 4.41 11.90
C ARG A 60 5.17 5.28 12.69
N LEU A 61 6.38 4.76 12.85
CA LEU A 61 7.56 5.49 13.23
C LEU A 61 8.61 5.27 12.14
N GLY A 62 9.24 6.32 11.65
CA GLY A 62 10.20 6.21 10.57
C GLY A 62 11.43 7.09 10.75
N PHE A 63 12.52 6.63 10.14
CA PHE A 63 13.77 7.36 9.96
C PHE A 63 14.03 7.47 8.46
N ARG A 64 14.28 8.69 8.00
CA ARG A 64 14.65 8.97 6.61
C ARG A 64 15.95 9.76 6.60
N GLY A 65 16.93 9.26 5.88
CA GLY A 65 18.22 9.93 5.73
C GLY A 65 18.53 10.30 4.29
N ARG A 66 19.26 11.40 4.15
CA ARG A 66 19.88 11.83 2.90
C ARG A 66 21.28 12.34 3.21
N GLU A 67 22.24 11.94 2.40
CA GLU A 67 23.64 12.40 2.45
C GLU A 67 24.02 12.88 1.06
N ASP A 68 24.47 14.11 0.96
CA ASP A 68 24.97 14.67 -0.30
C ASP A 68 26.36 14.08 -0.58
N LEU A 69 26.52 13.41 -1.71
CA LEU A 69 27.79 12.81 -2.17
C LEU A 69 28.53 13.69 -3.19
N GLY A 70 27.99 14.88 -3.49
CA GLY A 70 28.51 15.78 -4.50
C GLY A 70 27.90 15.55 -5.89
N ASP A 71 28.09 16.54 -6.77
CA ASP A 71 27.64 16.51 -8.17
C ASP A 71 26.16 16.15 -8.40
N GLY A 72 25.31 16.43 -7.40
CA GLY A 72 23.88 16.10 -7.42
C GLY A 72 23.54 14.65 -7.12
N LEU A 73 24.52 13.86 -6.69
CA LEU A 73 24.35 12.49 -6.20
C LEU A 73 24.10 12.50 -4.70
N GLU A 74 23.16 11.70 -4.24
CA GLU A 74 22.80 11.52 -2.84
C GLU A 74 22.72 10.04 -2.48
N ALA A 75 23.18 9.66 -1.29
CA ALA A 75 22.79 8.42 -0.64
C ALA A 75 21.47 8.64 0.11
N VAL A 76 20.54 7.69 0.00
CA VAL A 76 19.23 7.78 0.64
C VAL A 76 18.90 6.49 1.36
N PHE A 77 18.20 6.59 2.50
CA PHE A 77 17.61 5.42 3.16
C PHE A 77 16.27 5.76 3.80
N THR A 78 15.47 4.73 4.03
CA THR A 78 14.26 4.82 4.86
C THR A 78 14.09 3.53 5.64
N LEU A 79 13.85 3.68 6.95
CA LEU A 79 13.41 2.62 7.84
C LEU A 79 12.07 3.06 8.43
N GLU A 80 10.99 2.31 8.17
CA GLU A 80 9.64 2.63 8.65
C GLU A 80 9.00 1.42 9.30
N GLN A 81 8.66 1.55 10.59
CA GLN A 81 8.00 0.55 11.41
C GLN A 81 6.51 0.87 11.53
N GLY A 82 5.66 -0.13 11.27
CA GLY A 82 4.24 -0.09 11.65
C GLY A 82 4.03 -0.70 13.04
N PHE A 83 3.24 -0.06 13.87
CA PHE A 83 2.94 -0.55 15.22
C PHE A 83 1.47 -0.39 15.56
N SER A 84 1.01 -1.15 16.56
CA SER A 84 -0.32 -1.03 17.15
C SER A 84 -0.25 -0.19 18.42
N THR A 85 -1.10 0.80 18.56
CA THR A 85 -1.26 1.55 19.82
C THR A 85 -2.05 0.78 20.86
N ASP A 86 -2.94 -0.15 20.44
CA ASP A 86 -3.74 -0.97 21.36
C ASP A 86 -2.88 -1.92 22.18
N THR A 87 -1.80 -2.48 21.57
CA THR A 87 -1.01 -3.57 22.15
C THR A 87 0.48 -3.30 22.21
N GLY A 88 0.99 -2.26 21.52
CA GLY A 88 2.41 -2.02 21.32
C GLY A 88 3.09 -2.99 20.35
N ALA A 89 2.36 -3.92 19.75
CA ALA A 89 2.93 -4.93 18.85
C ALA A 89 3.36 -4.33 17.52
N PHE A 90 4.35 -4.93 16.87
CA PHE A 90 4.69 -4.61 15.50
C PHE A 90 3.63 -5.12 14.54
N ARG A 91 3.26 -4.31 13.56
CA ARG A 91 2.36 -4.67 12.47
C ARG A 91 3.12 -5.35 11.32
N GLN A 92 2.44 -5.61 10.19
CA GLN A 92 2.99 -6.28 9.01
C GLN A 92 3.58 -7.68 9.32
N GLY A 93 2.86 -8.46 10.14
CA GLY A 93 3.27 -9.81 10.53
C GLY A 93 4.29 -9.86 11.67
N GLY A 94 4.41 -8.78 12.45
CA GLY A 94 5.30 -8.73 13.63
C GLY A 94 6.76 -8.43 13.28
N ILE A 95 7.06 -8.08 12.04
CA ILE A 95 8.44 -7.80 11.61
C ILE A 95 8.84 -6.35 11.89
N ALA A 96 10.08 -6.16 12.35
CA ALA A 96 10.68 -4.84 12.45
C ALA A 96 10.86 -4.22 11.06
N TRP A 97 10.63 -2.90 10.95
CA TRP A 97 10.70 -2.15 9.68
C TRP A 97 9.76 -2.69 8.59
N GLY A 98 8.60 -3.20 9.02
CA GLY A 98 7.66 -3.91 8.15
C GLY A 98 6.98 -3.05 7.07
N ARG A 99 7.08 -1.73 7.13
CA ARG A 99 6.52 -0.82 6.13
C ARG A 99 7.54 -0.44 5.07
N SER A 100 8.77 -0.07 5.48
CA SER A 100 9.85 0.21 4.53
C SER A 100 11.20 -0.06 5.20
N ALA A 101 12.12 -0.67 4.46
CA ALA A 101 13.51 -0.88 4.85
C ALA A 101 14.35 -0.92 3.57
N TYR A 102 14.90 0.23 3.19
CA TYR A 102 15.70 0.32 1.96
C TYR A 102 16.80 1.37 2.05
N VAL A 103 17.79 1.18 1.20
CA VAL A 103 18.89 2.11 0.94
C VAL A 103 19.07 2.27 -0.57
N GLY A 104 19.63 3.38 -1.01
CA GLY A 104 19.90 3.58 -2.43
C GLY A 104 20.61 4.88 -2.75
N LEU A 105 20.68 5.17 -4.05
CA LEU A 105 21.26 6.37 -4.60
C LEU A 105 20.18 7.16 -5.35
N ALA A 106 20.24 8.48 -5.22
CA ALA A 106 19.38 9.41 -5.94
C ALA A 106 20.24 10.44 -6.68
N HIS A 107 19.79 10.86 -7.86
CA HIS A 107 20.41 11.96 -8.61
C HIS A 107 19.30 12.79 -9.26
N SER A 108 19.41 14.11 -9.17
CA SER A 108 18.37 15.03 -9.65
C SER A 108 18.04 14.86 -11.13
N ALA A 109 19.03 14.55 -11.98
CA ALA A 109 18.86 14.35 -13.42
C ALA A 109 18.53 12.92 -13.83
N TYR A 110 18.92 11.90 -13.02
CA TYR A 110 18.82 10.48 -13.42
C TYR A 110 17.78 9.70 -12.60
N GLY A 111 17.23 10.29 -11.53
CA GLY A 111 16.25 9.64 -10.69
C GLY A 111 16.90 8.89 -9.52
N GLN A 112 16.21 7.86 -9.03
CA GLN A 112 16.58 7.15 -7.80
C GLN A 112 16.52 5.64 -8.03
N LEU A 113 17.56 4.94 -7.55
CA LEU A 113 17.59 3.48 -7.46
C LEU A 113 17.71 3.08 -6.00
N THR A 114 16.79 2.25 -5.52
CA THR A 114 16.75 1.78 -4.13
C THR A 114 16.63 0.27 -4.05
N LEU A 115 17.22 -0.32 -3.02
CA LEU A 115 17.22 -1.74 -2.73
C LEU A 115 16.63 -2.02 -1.36
N GLY A 116 15.72 -2.98 -1.25
CA GLY A 116 15.11 -3.40 0.02
C GLY A 116 13.60 -3.52 -0.04
N ARG A 117 12.95 -3.56 1.14
CA ARG A 117 11.49 -3.67 1.28
C ARG A 117 10.82 -2.31 1.09
N GLN A 118 9.84 -2.24 0.18
CA GLN A 118 9.13 -1.00 -0.17
C GLN A 118 7.68 -1.29 -0.54
N TYR A 119 6.86 -0.23 -0.62
CA TYR A 119 5.52 -0.32 -1.19
C TYR A 119 5.57 -0.75 -2.65
N ASP A 120 4.57 -1.53 -3.08
CA ASP A 120 4.36 -1.76 -4.50
C ASP A 120 3.76 -0.53 -5.21
N GLN A 121 3.77 -0.55 -6.53
CA GLN A 121 3.37 0.62 -7.31
C GLN A 121 1.85 0.82 -7.35
N MET A 122 1.03 -0.20 -7.10
CA MET A 122 -0.43 -0.05 -6.98
C MET A 122 -0.77 0.93 -5.85
N THR A 123 -0.16 0.73 -4.67
CA THR A 123 -0.29 1.66 -3.54
C THR A 123 0.26 3.05 -3.88
N GLY A 124 1.51 3.10 -4.37
CA GLY A 124 2.23 4.36 -4.59
C GLY A 124 1.54 5.30 -5.57
N ALA A 125 0.98 4.76 -6.64
CA ALA A 125 0.38 5.54 -7.72
C ALA A 125 -1.12 5.81 -7.54
N LEU A 126 -1.88 4.89 -6.92
CA LEU A 126 -3.35 4.88 -7.04
C LEU A 126 -4.11 5.16 -5.75
N ILE A 127 -3.50 5.04 -4.57
CA ILE A 127 -4.21 5.17 -3.29
C ILE A 127 -5.01 6.49 -3.16
N ARG A 128 -4.48 7.59 -3.68
CA ARG A 128 -5.12 8.91 -3.60
C ARG A 128 -6.44 9.02 -4.38
N PHE A 129 -6.66 8.13 -5.35
CA PHE A 129 -7.88 8.11 -6.18
C PHE A 129 -8.91 7.12 -5.65
N HIS A 130 -8.55 6.31 -4.64
CA HIS A 130 -9.46 5.32 -4.07
C HIS A 130 -10.57 6.00 -3.23
N PRO A 131 -11.85 5.62 -3.41
CA PRO A 131 -12.97 6.21 -2.65
C PRO A 131 -12.83 6.10 -1.14
N GLY A 132 -12.21 5.04 -0.63
CA GLY A 132 -11.93 4.83 0.79
C GLY A 132 -10.76 5.64 1.34
N PHE A 133 -10.05 6.43 0.53
CA PHE A 133 -8.82 7.11 0.94
C PHE A 133 -8.98 7.97 2.21
N TYR A 134 -10.05 8.72 2.30
CA TYR A 134 -10.35 9.52 3.50
C TYR A 134 -11.14 8.73 4.57
N GLY A 135 -12.01 7.80 4.17
CA GLY A 135 -12.87 7.02 5.07
C GLY A 135 -12.14 5.90 5.84
N GLY A 136 -10.89 5.62 5.47
CA GLY A 136 -10.04 4.63 6.12
C GLY A 136 -10.12 3.24 5.50
N ILE A 137 -9.28 2.32 6.03
CA ILE A 137 -9.02 0.99 5.48
C ILE A 137 -10.30 0.16 5.25
N TYR A 138 -11.32 0.34 6.08
CA TYR A 138 -12.58 -0.40 5.97
C TYR A 138 -13.28 -0.23 4.63
N GLY A 139 -13.13 0.94 4.01
CA GLY A 139 -13.78 1.30 2.75
C GLY A 139 -13.05 0.88 1.48
N PHE A 140 -11.93 0.17 1.59
CA PHE A 140 -11.16 -0.27 0.43
C PHE A 140 -11.79 -1.50 -0.25
N THR A 141 -11.22 -1.89 -1.38
CA THR A 141 -11.65 -3.07 -2.15
C THR A 141 -11.62 -4.31 -1.25
N PRO A 142 -12.65 -5.20 -1.28
CA PRO A 142 -12.69 -6.38 -0.44
C PRO A 142 -11.36 -7.14 -0.42
N GLY A 143 -10.84 -7.39 0.80
CA GLY A 143 -9.54 -8.03 1.03
C GLY A 143 -8.34 -7.31 0.47
N ASP A 144 -8.45 -6.02 0.12
CA ASP A 144 -7.42 -5.25 -0.59
C ASP A 144 -6.93 -5.98 -1.86
N ALA A 145 -7.89 -6.59 -2.56
CA ALA A 145 -7.61 -7.44 -3.72
C ALA A 145 -6.88 -6.71 -4.86
N ASP A 146 -6.90 -5.38 -4.88
CA ASP A 146 -6.20 -4.53 -5.83
C ASP A 146 -4.89 -3.93 -5.27
N ARG A 147 -4.53 -4.21 -4.01
CA ARG A 147 -3.28 -3.77 -3.33
C ARG A 147 -3.14 -2.24 -3.22
N VAL A 148 -4.23 -1.51 -3.31
CA VAL A 148 -4.21 -0.05 -3.29
C VAL A 148 -4.14 0.52 -1.87
N SER A 149 -4.65 -0.19 -0.85
CA SER A 149 -4.71 0.32 0.53
C SER A 149 -3.35 0.40 1.24
N GLY A 150 -2.38 -0.40 0.82
CA GLY A 150 -1.04 -0.44 1.39
C GLY A 150 -0.45 -1.84 1.33
N ALA A 151 0.27 -2.14 0.27
CA ALA A 151 0.92 -3.42 0.05
C ALA A 151 2.42 -3.24 -0.14
N TRP A 152 3.19 -4.22 0.33
CA TRP A 152 4.66 -4.21 0.29
C TRP A 152 5.17 -5.44 -0.43
N LEU A 153 6.36 -5.27 -1.01
CA LEU A 153 7.14 -6.33 -1.60
C LEU A 153 8.52 -6.36 -0.94
N ASN A 154 9.07 -7.56 -0.76
CA ASN A 154 10.42 -7.77 -0.25
C ASN A 154 11.45 -7.82 -1.39
N ASN A 155 12.73 -7.71 -1.04
CA ASN A 155 13.87 -8.02 -1.93
C ASN A 155 13.80 -7.26 -3.26
N GLN A 156 13.41 -5.98 -3.18
CA GLN A 156 13.17 -5.16 -4.36
C GLN A 156 14.41 -4.40 -4.80
N ALA A 157 14.57 -4.29 -6.12
CA ALA A 157 15.24 -3.18 -6.77
C ALA A 157 14.16 -2.27 -7.39
N THR A 158 14.16 -1.00 -7.00
CA THR A 158 13.19 0.00 -7.45
C THR A 158 13.90 1.16 -8.11
N TYR A 159 13.53 1.45 -9.36
CA TYR A 159 13.90 2.69 -10.05
C TYR A 159 12.73 3.66 -10.07
N ALA A 160 12.99 4.92 -9.75
CA ALA A 160 12.06 6.03 -9.85
C ALA A 160 12.68 7.14 -10.71
N SER A 161 12.04 7.52 -11.80
CA SER A 161 12.53 8.59 -12.69
C SER A 161 12.47 9.96 -12.01
N PRO A 162 13.20 10.97 -12.51
CA PRO A 162 12.86 12.37 -12.28
C PRO A 162 11.44 12.66 -12.80
N VAL A 163 10.89 13.81 -12.41
CA VAL A 163 9.65 14.33 -13.02
C VAL A 163 10.01 14.98 -14.36
N ILE A 164 9.41 14.50 -15.43
CA ILE A 164 9.65 14.97 -16.80
C ILE A 164 8.32 15.41 -17.39
N GLY A 165 8.12 16.71 -17.61
CA GLY A 165 6.87 17.24 -18.16
C GLY A 165 5.61 16.89 -17.32
N GLY A 166 5.76 16.78 -16.01
CA GLY A 166 4.69 16.35 -15.09
C GLY A 166 4.57 14.83 -14.93
N PHE A 167 5.24 14.02 -15.74
CA PHE A 167 5.26 12.57 -15.63
C PHE A 167 6.36 12.06 -14.69
N LYS A 168 6.06 11.03 -13.92
CA LYS A 168 7.02 10.23 -13.16
C LYS A 168 6.77 8.75 -13.42
N PHE A 169 7.83 8.00 -13.72
CA PHE A 169 7.81 6.57 -13.98
C PHE A 169 8.49 5.82 -12.83
N ASN A 170 7.95 4.67 -12.45
CA ASN A 170 8.59 3.79 -11.49
C ASN A 170 8.55 2.35 -12.01
N ALA A 171 9.61 1.60 -11.75
CA ALA A 171 9.70 0.18 -12.06
C ALA A 171 10.34 -0.56 -10.88
N GLN A 172 9.82 -1.74 -10.56
CA GLN A 172 10.28 -2.57 -9.45
C GLN A 172 10.38 -4.02 -9.88
N VAL A 173 11.40 -4.70 -9.39
CA VAL A 173 11.55 -6.15 -9.49
C VAL A 173 11.89 -6.70 -8.11
N SER A 174 11.25 -7.81 -7.72
CA SER A 174 11.56 -8.56 -6.49
C SER A 174 12.13 -9.90 -6.86
N ALA A 175 13.25 -10.26 -6.22
CA ALA A 175 13.83 -11.60 -6.34
C ALA A 175 13.04 -12.60 -5.48
N ALA A 176 12.93 -13.84 -5.95
CA ALA A 176 12.52 -14.97 -5.11
C ALA A 176 13.72 -15.42 -4.27
N GLU A 177 13.49 -15.71 -2.99
CA GLU A 177 14.54 -16.20 -2.08
C GLU A 177 14.33 -17.64 -1.62
N ASP A 178 13.33 -18.33 -2.18
CA ASP A 178 12.95 -19.67 -1.72
C ASP A 178 13.92 -20.79 -2.17
N GLY A 179 14.93 -20.46 -2.99
CA GLY A 179 15.86 -21.44 -3.56
C GLY A 179 15.18 -22.53 -4.39
N SER A 180 13.86 -22.50 -4.49
CA SER A 180 13.04 -23.43 -5.27
C SER A 180 12.89 -22.92 -6.69
N SER A 181 13.53 -23.57 -7.62
CA SER A 181 13.40 -23.26 -9.06
C SER A 181 12.00 -23.50 -9.62
N THR A 182 11.14 -24.22 -8.89
CA THR A 182 9.83 -24.65 -9.39
C THR A 182 8.71 -23.66 -9.15
N THR A 183 8.73 -22.90 -8.04
CA THR A 183 7.64 -21.98 -7.70
C THR A 183 7.96 -20.52 -7.92
N ASN A 184 9.23 -20.11 -7.79
CA ASN A 184 9.64 -18.70 -7.77
C ASN A 184 8.73 -17.84 -6.87
N ALA A 185 8.28 -18.42 -5.73
CA ALA A 185 7.38 -17.75 -4.81
C ALA A 185 8.02 -16.47 -4.26
N GLY A 186 7.25 -15.39 -4.22
CA GLY A 186 7.74 -14.06 -3.83
C GLY A 186 8.37 -13.24 -4.95
N ARG A 187 8.67 -13.82 -6.13
CA ARG A 187 9.06 -13.01 -7.29
C ARG A 187 7.92 -12.10 -7.69
N ALA A 188 8.23 -10.80 -7.85
CA ALA A 188 7.24 -9.83 -8.27
C ALA A 188 7.84 -8.81 -9.24
N GLU A 189 6.96 -8.26 -10.07
CA GLU A 189 7.22 -7.17 -10.99
C GLU A 189 6.13 -6.12 -10.78
N SER A 190 6.53 -4.84 -10.63
CA SER A 190 5.57 -3.76 -10.44
C SER A 190 6.04 -2.52 -11.17
N ALA A 191 5.12 -1.77 -11.78
CA ALA A 191 5.43 -0.56 -12.50
C ALA A 191 4.30 0.46 -12.37
N SER A 192 4.65 1.74 -12.48
CA SER A 192 3.66 2.81 -12.51
C SER A 192 4.10 3.99 -13.35
N VAL A 193 3.12 4.74 -13.81
CA VAL A 193 3.28 6.11 -14.31
C VAL A 193 2.28 7.00 -13.59
N THR A 194 2.75 8.16 -13.13
CA THR A 194 1.90 9.21 -12.58
C THR A 194 2.10 10.51 -13.36
N TYR A 195 1.04 11.30 -13.45
CA TYR A 195 1.04 12.60 -14.06
C TYR A 195 0.42 13.63 -13.12
N SER A 196 1.06 14.80 -13.01
CA SER A 196 0.54 15.93 -12.23
C SER A 196 0.79 17.22 -12.99
N ASN A 197 -0.28 17.96 -13.25
CA ASN A 197 -0.20 19.28 -13.88
C ASN A 197 -1.35 20.17 -13.38
N GLY A 198 -1.01 21.17 -12.57
CA GLY A 198 -2.01 22.05 -11.96
C GLY A 198 -3.06 21.27 -11.17
N PRO A 199 -4.36 21.45 -11.47
CA PRO A 199 -5.44 20.78 -10.77
C PRO A 199 -5.64 19.31 -11.16
N PHE A 200 -5.02 18.83 -12.25
CA PHE A 200 -5.19 17.48 -12.76
C PHE A 200 -4.08 16.54 -12.28
N ASN A 201 -4.49 15.39 -11.77
CA ASN A 201 -3.62 14.28 -11.38
C ASN A 201 -4.15 12.98 -11.96
N ALA A 202 -3.26 12.13 -12.45
CA ALA A 202 -3.60 10.79 -12.93
C ALA A 202 -2.51 9.79 -12.58
N GLY A 203 -2.86 8.51 -12.58
CA GLY A 203 -1.91 7.42 -12.35
C GLY A 203 -2.38 6.14 -13.01
N ALA A 204 -1.43 5.34 -13.44
CA ALA A 204 -1.63 3.96 -13.84
C ALA A 204 -0.55 3.09 -13.20
N ALA A 205 -0.92 1.89 -12.77
CA ALA A 205 0.01 0.96 -12.15
C ALA A 205 -0.38 -0.49 -12.43
N MET A 206 0.63 -1.36 -12.32
CA MET A 206 0.45 -2.80 -12.36
C MET A 206 1.41 -3.49 -11.38
N THR A 207 0.99 -4.63 -10.85
CA THR A 207 1.81 -5.53 -10.04
C THR A 207 1.48 -6.97 -10.39
N GLN A 208 2.48 -7.81 -10.60
CA GLN A 208 2.36 -9.24 -10.75
C GLN A 208 3.20 -9.95 -9.69
N ILE A 209 2.65 -10.99 -9.05
CA ILE A 209 3.31 -11.74 -7.97
C ILE A 209 3.15 -13.22 -8.24
N ARG A 210 4.20 -14.02 -8.01
CA ARG A 210 4.17 -15.47 -8.02
C ARG A 210 4.08 -16.03 -6.61
N GLY A 211 3.35 -17.13 -6.43
CA GLY A 211 3.19 -17.76 -5.12
C GLY A 211 2.40 -16.92 -4.11
N TYR A 212 1.40 -16.16 -4.58
CA TYR A 212 0.60 -15.28 -3.72
C TYR A 212 -0.50 -16.03 -2.99
N THR A 213 -0.58 -15.90 -1.66
CA THR A 213 -1.59 -16.57 -0.85
C THR A 213 -2.81 -15.66 -0.63
N VAL A 214 -4.00 -16.19 -0.92
CA VAL A 214 -5.30 -15.54 -0.64
C VAL A 214 -6.14 -16.39 0.30
N ARG A 215 -7.05 -15.75 1.03
CA ARG A 215 -8.09 -16.39 1.86
C ARG A 215 -9.47 -15.89 1.44
N PRO A 216 -10.05 -16.43 0.35
CA PRO A 216 -11.22 -15.82 -0.29
C PRO A 216 -12.46 -15.76 0.61
N GLY A 217 -12.70 -16.81 1.40
CA GLY A 217 -13.82 -16.82 2.36
C GLY A 217 -13.70 -15.74 3.42
N ALA A 218 -12.51 -15.53 3.98
CA ALA A 218 -12.27 -14.51 5.01
C ALA A 218 -12.17 -13.10 4.44
N SER A 219 -11.50 -12.95 3.27
CA SER A 219 -11.14 -11.64 2.72
C SER A 219 -12.18 -11.06 1.78
N TYR A 220 -12.88 -11.93 1.04
CA TYR A 220 -13.90 -11.51 0.06
C TYR A 220 -15.32 -11.86 0.51
N GLY A 221 -15.50 -12.77 1.50
CA GLY A 221 -16.82 -13.19 1.95
C GLY A 221 -17.56 -14.07 0.94
N VAL A 222 -16.84 -14.85 0.15
CA VAL A 222 -17.40 -15.77 -0.86
C VAL A 222 -17.33 -17.22 -0.38
N SER A 223 -18.29 -18.05 -0.82
CA SER A 223 -18.31 -19.49 -0.55
C SER A 223 -17.71 -20.34 -1.67
N GLN A 224 -17.39 -19.71 -2.82
CA GLN A 224 -16.69 -20.35 -3.95
C GLN A 224 -15.63 -19.41 -4.52
N PHE A 225 -14.50 -19.99 -4.96
CA PHE A 225 -13.42 -19.25 -5.60
C PHE A 225 -12.60 -20.18 -6.50
N LEU A 226 -12.33 -19.75 -7.73
CA LEU A 226 -11.63 -20.53 -8.76
C LEU A 226 -12.28 -21.92 -8.98
N GLY A 227 -13.61 -21.99 -8.89
CA GLY A 227 -14.41 -23.19 -9.09
C GLY A 227 -14.40 -24.18 -7.92
N ALA A 228 -13.80 -23.83 -6.78
CA ALA A 228 -13.76 -24.65 -5.58
C ALA A 228 -14.56 -24.01 -4.43
N ALA A 229 -15.16 -24.84 -3.57
CA ALA A 229 -15.78 -24.38 -2.34
C ALA A 229 -14.70 -23.88 -1.38
N VAL A 230 -14.94 -22.73 -0.74
CA VAL A 230 -14.01 -22.10 0.19
C VAL A 230 -14.73 -21.64 1.46
N GLY A 231 -14.03 -21.71 2.58
CA GLY A 231 -14.49 -21.19 3.87
C GLY A 231 -13.50 -20.15 4.42
N PRO A 232 -13.81 -19.55 5.59
CA PRO A 232 -12.95 -18.52 6.19
C PRO A 232 -11.52 -18.97 6.47
N ALA A 233 -11.30 -20.24 6.79
CA ALA A 233 -9.97 -20.81 7.04
C ALA A 233 -9.21 -21.24 5.78
N THR A 234 -9.89 -21.30 4.60
CA THR A 234 -9.29 -21.78 3.36
C THR A 234 -8.25 -20.80 2.84
N ALA A 235 -6.99 -21.24 2.77
CA ALA A 235 -5.90 -20.52 2.14
C ALA A 235 -5.56 -21.15 0.79
N ILE A 236 -5.40 -20.35 -0.25
CA ILE A 236 -5.06 -20.79 -1.61
C ILE A 236 -3.77 -20.08 -2.02
N VAL A 237 -2.78 -20.86 -2.41
CA VAL A 237 -1.54 -20.34 -3.03
C VAL A 237 -1.77 -20.26 -4.53
N LEU A 238 -1.70 -19.06 -5.06
CA LEU A 238 -1.85 -18.78 -6.49
C LEU A 238 -0.46 -18.81 -7.16
N PRO A 239 -0.24 -19.64 -8.17
CA PRO A 239 0.99 -19.59 -8.97
C PRO A 239 1.23 -18.21 -9.56
N LYS A 240 0.13 -17.53 -9.95
CA LYS A 240 0.17 -16.17 -10.48
C LYS A 240 -1.01 -15.35 -9.97
N TYR A 241 -0.69 -14.19 -9.46
CA TYR A 241 -1.62 -13.11 -9.15
C TYR A 241 -1.14 -11.84 -9.86
N SER A 242 -2.05 -11.11 -10.47
CA SER A 242 -1.73 -9.82 -11.09
C SER A 242 -2.83 -8.81 -10.84
N THR A 243 -2.45 -7.57 -10.61
CA THR A 243 -3.39 -6.45 -10.48
C THR A 243 -2.90 -5.26 -11.29
N GLN A 244 -3.84 -4.51 -11.83
CA GLN A 244 -3.59 -3.29 -12.59
C GLN A 244 -4.71 -2.30 -12.36
N GLY A 245 -4.41 -1.01 -12.52
CA GLY A 245 -5.42 0.01 -12.33
C GLY A 245 -5.03 1.34 -12.94
N VAL A 246 -6.05 2.18 -13.10
CA VAL A 246 -5.92 3.58 -13.53
C VAL A 246 -6.79 4.44 -12.65
N GLY A 247 -6.28 5.62 -12.28
CA GLY A 247 -7.02 6.59 -11.49
C GLY A 247 -6.74 8.01 -11.96
N ALA A 248 -7.71 8.89 -11.76
CA ALA A 248 -7.55 10.30 -12.05
C ALA A 248 -8.32 11.14 -11.03
N GLY A 249 -7.88 12.38 -10.84
CA GLY A 249 -8.53 13.37 -10.01
C GLY A 249 -8.37 14.77 -10.58
N TYR A 250 -9.38 15.59 -10.36
CA TYR A 250 -9.36 16.99 -10.75
C TYR A 250 -9.86 17.86 -9.60
N THR A 251 -9.09 18.92 -9.29
CA THR A 251 -9.42 19.87 -8.23
C THR A 251 -9.89 21.19 -8.84
N PHE A 252 -11.09 21.62 -8.49
CA PHE A 252 -11.65 22.92 -8.87
C PHE A 252 -12.10 23.67 -7.60
N GLY A 253 -11.40 24.75 -7.30
CA GLY A 253 -11.57 25.47 -6.04
C GLY A 253 -11.31 24.55 -4.82
N ALA A 254 -12.27 24.48 -3.92
CA ALA A 254 -12.23 23.64 -2.73
C ALA A 254 -12.59 22.15 -2.97
N THR A 255 -13.08 21.83 -4.17
CA THR A 255 -13.60 20.48 -4.50
C THR A 255 -12.59 19.68 -5.30
N THR A 256 -12.37 18.43 -4.89
CA THR A 256 -11.64 17.43 -5.68
C THR A 256 -12.58 16.28 -6.03
N LEU A 257 -12.69 15.96 -7.31
CA LEU A 257 -13.31 14.71 -7.78
C LEU A 257 -12.23 13.72 -8.15
N SER A 258 -12.43 12.44 -7.78
CA SER A 258 -11.52 11.36 -8.13
C SER A 258 -12.27 10.13 -8.60
N GLY A 259 -11.62 9.37 -9.48
CA GLY A 259 -12.10 8.09 -9.96
C GLY A 259 -10.97 7.07 -10.04
N LEU A 260 -11.30 5.79 -9.80
CA LEU A 260 -10.37 4.67 -9.84
C LEU A 260 -11.03 3.46 -10.48
N TYR A 261 -10.32 2.81 -11.39
CA TYR A 261 -10.65 1.48 -11.89
C TYR A 261 -9.47 0.54 -11.64
N THR A 262 -9.75 -0.66 -11.10
CA THR A 262 -8.76 -1.72 -10.91
C THR A 262 -9.28 -3.06 -11.40
N ARG A 263 -8.35 -3.95 -11.82
CA ARG A 263 -8.61 -5.33 -12.18
C ARG A 263 -7.53 -6.23 -11.59
N SER A 264 -7.94 -7.17 -10.77
CA SER A 264 -7.06 -8.16 -10.12
C SER A 264 -7.41 -9.55 -10.61
N SER A 265 -6.45 -10.28 -11.15
CA SER A 265 -6.61 -11.60 -11.73
C SER A 265 -5.91 -12.64 -10.85
N PHE A 266 -6.62 -13.74 -10.60
CA PHE A 266 -6.21 -14.85 -9.77
C PHE A 266 -6.16 -16.10 -10.64
N GLU A 267 -5.03 -16.81 -10.66
CA GLU A 267 -4.83 -18.01 -11.47
C GLU A 267 -4.39 -19.16 -10.58
N ASN A 268 -5.09 -20.30 -10.64
CA ASN A 268 -4.71 -21.51 -9.90
C ASN A 268 -3.79 -22.43 -10.71
N SER A 269 -3.28 -23.49 -10.08
CA SER A 269 -2.37 -24.46 -10.71
C SER A 269 -3.00 -25.26 -11.87
N ALA A 270 -4.30 -25.30 -11.96
CA ALA A 270 -5.03 -25.94 -13.07
C ALA A 270 -5.26 -24.99 -14.27
N GLY A 271 -4.74 -23.75 -14.20
CA GLY A 271 -4.91 -22.74 -15.24
C GLY A 271 -6.27 -22.04 -15.22
N ARG A 272 -7.14 -22.33 -14.24
CA ARG A 272 -8.39 -21.58 -14.07
C ARG A 272 -8.08 -20.20 -13.51
N SER A 273 -8.67 -19.17 -14.12
CA SER A 273 -8.51 -17.80 -13.66
C SER A 273 -9.86 -17.13 -13.42
N GLU A 274 -9.90 -16.28 -12.41
CA GLU A 274 -11.00 -15.37 -12.07
C GLU A 274 -10.46 -13.96 -11.90
N ALA A 275 -11.32 -12.95 -12.06
CA ALA A 275 -10.89 -11.58 -11.89
C ALA A 275 -11.86 -10.77 -11.04
N MET A 276 -11.32 -10.05 -10.07
CA MET A 276 -12.03 -8.98 -9.38
C MET A 276 -11.80 -7.66 -10.10
N THR A 277 -12.88 -6.97 -10.47
CA THR A 277 -12.83 -5.60 -10.98
C THR A 277 -13.46 -4.67 -9.97
N ALA A 278 -12.88 -3.49 -9.77
CA ALA A 278 -13.44 -2.45 -8.92
C ALA A 278 -13.47 -1.12 -9.66
N LEU A 279 -14.60 -0.43 -9.59
CA LEU A 279 -14.80 0.92 -10.11
C LEU A 279 -15.32 1.79 -8.97
N GLY A 280 -14.68 2.92 -8.76
CA GLY A 280 -15.05 3.83 -7.69
C GLY A 280 -14.90 5.29 -8.08
N ALA A 281 -15.67 6.13 -7.39
CA ALA A 281 -15.60 7.59 -7.48
C ALA A 281 -15.73 8.22 -6.10
N SER A 282 -15.12 9.38 -5.92
CA SER A 282 -15.18 10.15 -4.68
C SER A 282 -15.16 11.64 -4.92
N VAL A 283 -15.71 12.36 -3.95
CA VAL A 283 -15.65 13.81 -3.85
C VAL A 283 -15.06 14.18 -2.50
N THR A 284 -14.17 15.16 -2.50
CA THR A 284 -13.62 15.79 -1.29
C THR A 284 -13.86 17.27 -1.37
N TYR A 285 -14.36 17.87 -0.30
CA TYR A 285 -14.54 19.31 -0.16
C TYR A 285 -13.73 19.82 1.04
N LYS A 286 -12.85 20.78 0.78
CA LYS A 286 -12.05 21.46 1.82
C LYS A 286 -12.65 22.84 2.07
N PHE A 287 -13.17 23.03 3.27
CA PHE A 287 -13.68 24.34 3.68
C PHE A 287 -12.51 25.30 3.94
N ASP A 288 -12.81 26.62 3.97
CA ASP A 288 -11.85 27.62 4.44
C ASP A 288 -11.52 27.42 5.93
N GLU A 289 -12.47 26.88 6.69
CA GLU A 289 -12.31 26.37 8.04
C GLU A 289 -11.50 25.05 8.04
N PRO A 290 -10.93 24.63 9.19
CA PRO A 290 -10.12 23.42 9.28
C PRO A 290 -10.94 22.12 9.15
N LEU A 291 -11.94 22.08 8.29
CA LEU A 291 -12.83 20.96 8.04
C LEU A 291 -12.68 20.43 6.62
N VAL A 292 -12.58 19.11 6.50
CA VAL A 292 -12.64 18.39 5.23
C VAL A 292 -13.80 17.40 5.29
N LEU A 293 -14.67 17.46 4.30
CA LEU A 293 -15.68 16.42 4.06
C LEU A 293 -15.27 15.59 2.83
N ALA A 294 -15.41 14.29 2.92
CA ALA A 294 -15.25 13.43 1.77
C ALA A 294 -16.31 12.32 1.75
N ALA A 295 -16.73 11.95 0.54
CA ALA A 295 -17.61 10.83 0.32
C ALA A 295 -17.18 10.07 -0.94
N GLY A 296 -17.43 8.76 -0.96
CA GLY A 296 -17.10 7.94 -2.09
C GLY A 296 -17.94 6.67 -2.16
N VAL A 297 -18.03 6.13 -3.35
CA VAL A 297 -18.70 4.87 -3.64
C VAL A 297 -17.82 4.02 -4.53
N GLN A 298 -17.79 2.71 -4.26
CA GLN A 298 -17.08 1.73 -5.06
C GLN A 298 -17.97 0.53 -5.32
N ARG A 299 -17.89 -0.03 -6.53
CA ARG A 299 -18.46 -1.33 -6.86
C ARG A 299 -17.36 -2.29 -7.28
N ALA A 300 -17.17 -3.35 -6.49
CA ALA A 300 -16.30 -4.48 -6.82
C ALA A 300 -17.15 -5.67 -7.32
N LYS A 301 -16.62 -6.45 -8.28
CA LYS A 301 -17.26 -7.65 -8.85
C LYS A 301 -16.23 -8.76 -8.98
N LEU A 302 -16.60 -9.97 -8.59
CA LEU A 302 -15.81 -11.20 -8.74
C LEU A 302 -16.78 -12.33 -9.11
N GLU A 303 -16.66 -12.85 -10.34
CA GLU A 303 -17.60 -13.88 -10.86
C GLU A 303 -19.08 -13.47 -10.63
N GLY A 304 -19.89 -14.32 -10.00
CA GLY A 304 -21.28 -14.05 -9.65
C GLY A 304 -21.49 -13.18 -8.40
N SER A 305 -20.43 -12.67 -7.79
CA SER A 305 -20.45 -11.87 -6.56
C SER A 305 -20.19 -10.38 -6.85
N ALA A 306 -20.83 -9.51 -6.09
CA ALA A 306 -20.53 -8.08 -6.15
C ALA A 306 -20.70 -7.41 -4.79
N TRP A 307 -19.90 -6.36 -4.56
CA TRP A 307 -19.95 -5.51 -3.36
C TRP A 307 -20.07 -4.05 -3.77
N THR A 308 -21.00 -3.35 -3.15
CA THR A 308 -21.08 -1.89 -3.24
C THR A 308 -20.72 -1.33 -1.90
N THR A 309 -19.65 -0.54 -1.83
CA THR A 309 -19.15 0.08 -0.60
C THR A 309 -19.33 1.58 -0.70
N PHE A 310 -19.95 2.18 0.30
CA PHE A 310 -20.09 3.61 0.50
C PHE A 310 -19.21 4.07 1.65
N ASN A 311 -18.55 5.21 1.48
CA ASN A 311 -17.69 5.81 2.48
C ASN A 311 -18.07 7.29 2.66
N ALA A 312 -18.07 7.77 3.89
CA ALA A 312 -18.13 9.21 4.19
C ALA A 312 -17.30 9.52 5.43
N VAL A 313 -16.71 10.71 5.44
CA VAL A 313 -15.88 11.19 6.55
C VAL A 313 -16.05 12.70 6.71
N ALA A 314 -16.03 13.13 7.98
CA ALA A 314 -15.79 14.52 8.37
C ALA A 314 -14.49 14.51 9.20
N ASP A 315 -13.49 15.27 8.74
CA ASP A 315 -12.15 15.35 9.32
C ASP A 315 -11.88 16.82 9.72
N TYR A 316 -11.70 17.07 11.02
CA TYR A 316 -11.52 18.41 11.59
C TYR A 316 -10.11 18.57 12.14
N TYR A 317 -9.34 19.49 11.57
CA TYR A 317 -7.96 19.76 11.92
C TYR A 317 -7.86 20.70 13.12
N LEU A 318 -7.47 20.17 14.28
CA LEU A 318 -7.14 20.95 15.48
C LEU A 318 -5.82 21.73 15.29
N SER A 319 -4.93 21.21 14.45
CA SER A 319 -3.67 21.82 14.04
C SER A 319 -3.20 21.24 12.71
N LYS A 320 -2.06 21.72 12.16
CA LYS A 320 -1.42 21.11 10.97
C LYS A 320 -1.03 19.64 11.17
N ARG A 321 -0.94 19.16 12.40
CA ARG A 321 -0.46 17.82 12.76
C ARG A 321 -1.50 16.95 13.45
N THR A 322 -2.57 17.55 14.00
CA THR A 322 -3.57 16.85 14.81
C THR A 322 -4.96 17.09 14.25
N ASP A 323 -5.66 16.04 14.01
CA ASP A 323 -7.05 16.05 13.55
C ASP A 323 -7.91 15.05 14.32
N ILE A 324 -9.19 15.33 14.41
CA ILE A 324 -10.23 14.42 14.88
C ILE A 324 -11.20 14.16 13.73
N TYR A 325 -11.69 12.94 13.63
CA TYR A 325 -12.57 12.59 12.52
C TYR A 325 -13.69 11.64 12.95
N VAL A 326 -14.77 11.68 12.18
CA VAL A 326 -15.82 10.67 12.21
C VAL A 326 -15.97 10.10 10.80
N SER A 327 -16.12 8.77 10.69
CA SER A 327 -16.32 8.11 9.42
C SER A 327 -17.38 7.02 9.48
N VAL A 328 -18.04 6.80 8.36
CA VAL A 328 -18.94 5.69 8.12
C VAL A 328 -18.49 4.94 6.87
N ASN A 329 -18.43 3.61 6.98
CA ASN A 329 -18.17 2.71 5.87
C ASN A 329 -19.30 1.68 5.86
N SER A 330 -20.05 1.59 4.76
CA SER A 330 -21.17 0.66 4.63
C SER A 330 -21.04 -0.12 3.34
N GLN A 331 -21.14 -1.44 3.44
CA GLN A 331 -21.03 -2.34 2.30
C GLN A 331 -22.28 -3.21 2.18
N ARG A 332 -22.72 -3.37 0.94
CA ARG A 332 -23.72 -4.36 0.53
C ARG A 332 -23.14 -5.32 -0.48
N ALA A 333 -23.24 -6.60 -0.17
CA ALA A 333 -22.86 -7.70 -1.03
C ALA A 333 -24.08 -8.24 -1.83
N SER A 334 -23.83 -8.92 -2.92
CA SER A 334 -24.82 -9.64 -3.70
C SER A 334 -24.17 -10.83 -4.42
N GLY A 335 -24.93 -11.87 -4.68
CA GLY A 335 -24.47 -13.14 -5.25
C GLY A 335 -24.71 -14.31 -4.31
N ALA A 336 -24.87 -15.51 -4.86
CA ALA A 336 -25.09 -16.71 -4.08
C ALA A 336 -23.89 -17.03 -3.15
N GLY A 337 -24.15 -17.21 -1.85
CA GLY A 337 -23.11 -17.50 -0.88
C GLY A 337 -22.10 -16.35 -0.66
N THR A 338 -22.47 -15.11 -1.00
CA THR A 338 -21.65 -13.92 -0.82
C THR A 338 -22.15 -13.09 0.34
N VAL A 339 -21.26 -12.73 1.26
CA VAL A 339 -21.56 -11.86 2.40
C VAL A 339 -20.74 -10.57 2.33
N ALA A 340 -21.17 -9.54 3.05
CA ALA A 340 -20.42 -8.31 3.16
C ALA A 340 -19.14 -8.53 4.00
N VAL A 341 -18.06 -7.84 3.63
CA VAL A 341 -16.79 -7.87 4.34
C VAL A 341 -16.07 -6.53 4.18
N LEU A 342 -16.13 -5.69 5.19
CA LEU A 342 -15.28 -4.51 5.29
C LEU A 342 -13.86 -4.95 5.63
N VAL A 343 -12.87 -4.38 4.95
CA VAL A 343 -11.46 -4.76 5.09
C VAL A 343 -11.06 -4.73 6.58
N THR A 344 -10.35 -5.75 7.04
CA THR A 344 -9.89 -5.97 8.43
C THR A 344 -10.95 -6.29 9.48
N ASN A 345 -12.26 -6.21 9.19
CA ASN A 345 -13.32 -6.52 10.17
C ASN A 345 -13.79 -7.98 10.15
N GLY A 346 -13.43 -8.74 9.11
CA GLY A 346 -13.94 -10.09 8.89
C GLY A 346 -15.35 -10.11 8.29
N PRO A 347 -15.81 -11.29 7.81
CA PRO A 347 -17.08 -11.42 7.12
C PRO A 347 -18.28 -11.16 8.05
N SER A 348 -19.29 -10.50 7.51
CA SER A 348 -20.63 -10.44 8.07
C SER A 348 -21.32 -11.80 7.99
N SER A 349 -22.38 -12.03 8.75
CA SER A 349 -23.30 -13.16 8.56
C SER A 349 -24.39 -12.89 7.51
N THR A 350 -24.42 -11.67 6.95
CA THR A 350 -25.44 -11.21 5.99
C THR A 350 -24.81 -10.50 4.79
N ASP A 351 -25.64 -10.03 3.88
CA ASP A 351 -25.22 -9.23 2.72
C ASP A 351 -24.84 -7.79 3.08
N THR A 352 -24.93 -7.37 4.35
CA THR A 352 -24.62 -6.00 4.75
C THR A 352 -23.64 -5.96 5.92
N GLN A 353 -22.75 -4.96 5.91
CA GLN A 353 -21.88 -4.63 7.04
C GLN A 353 -21.63 -3.12 7.08
N THR A 354 -21.75 -2.53 8.25
CA THR A 354 -21.52 -1.09 8.45
C THR A 354 -20.62 -0.88 9.65
N ALA A 355 -19.60 -0.04 9.48
CA ALA A 355 -18.70 0.43 10.52
C ALA A 355 -18.85 1.94 10.71
N LEU A 356 -18.97 2.37 11.96
CA LEU A 356 -18.93 3.76 12.40
C LEU A 356 -17.68 3.95 13.24
N ARG A 357 -16.95 5.03 13.00
CA ARG A 357 -15.73 5.34 13.76
C ARG A 357 -15.64 6.80 14.14
N ALA A 358 -15.13 7.06 15.34
CA ALA A 358 -14.63 8.36 15.77
C ALA A 358 -13.18 8.17 16.22
N GLY A 359 -12.28 9.00 15.71
CA GLY A 359 -10.84 8.84 15.95
C GLY A 359 -10.10 10.17 16.05
N ILE A 360 -8.87 10.06 16.53
CA ILE A 360 -7.88 11.13 16.59
C ILE A 360 -6.62 10.67 15.86
N ARG A 361 -6.03 11.59 15.11
CA ARG A 361 -4.76 11.33 14.40
C ARG A 361 -3.77 12.43 14.70
N HIS A 362 -2.52 12.03 15.01
CA HIS A 362 -1.43 12.94 15.25
C HIS A 362 -0.20 12.57 14.42
N ARG A 363 0.40 13.58 13.77
CA ARG A 363 1.63 13.45 12.96
C ARG A 363 2.76 14.20 13.66
N PHE A 364 3.94 13.62 13.70
CA PHE A 364 5.13 14.23 14.32
C PHE A 364 6.37 14.09 13.45
#